data_f373d9b8d39f4c9981c913fd582b384d
#
_entry.id   f373d9b8d39f4c9981c913fd582b384d
#
_cell.length_a   1.000
_cell.length_b   1.000
_cell.length_c   1.000
_cell.angle_alpha   90.00
_cell.angle_beta   90.00
_cell.angle_gamma   90.00
#
_symmetry.space_group_name_H-M   'P 1'
#
loop_
_entity.id
_entity.type
_entity.pdbx_description
1 polymer ?
#
loop_
_entity_poly.entity_id
_entity_poly.type
_entity_poly.pdbx_seq_one_letter_code
_entity_poly.pdbx_strand_id
1 'polypeptide(L)'
;LTFTPCVEVAVALWWLGVIAHFAFSFAVLFFMFRGEHVAAEHVTPAQFIPAVGLVVMPLAGGPLLAQFEGAAREWVLTINIIGLGAGSMMYLGLLGLTLYRKYLHKPAQGILTPTVWIHLAPIGVIPVSLLNVAEQLPFQALRELAIGVMLLLWGFGVWWLVMASLLTLSARAAGQLPFALSWWGFTFPIGAFVAESLRLSKVLGWNSTFAIGVAAWLLLCFFWLVTLFRTARGVASGAIFQPHP
;
A
#
# COMPACT_ATOMS: atom_id res chain seq x y z
N LEU A 1 -11.52 -10.54 -9.83
CA LEU A 1 -11.39 -11.93 -9.34
C LEU A 1 -12.76 -12.61 -9.17
N THR A 2 -13.56 -12.64 -10.20
CA THR A 2 -14.73 -13.51 -10.27
C THR A 2 -14.34 -14.84 -10.93
N PHE A 3 -13.37 -15.54 -10.36
CA PHE A 3 -13.14 -16.94 -10.70
C PHE A 3 -14.19 -17.77 -9.95
N THR A 4 -15.27 -18.05 -10.61
CA THR A 4 -16.45 -18.75 -10.12
C THR A 4 -16.22 -20.07 -9.38
N PRO A 5 -15.16 -20.89 -9.56
CA PRO A 5 -15.01 -22.09 -8.74
C PRO A 5 -14.35 -21.87 -7.37
N CYS A 6 -13.90 -20.65 -7.02
CA CYS A 6 -13.13 -20.38 -5.79
C CYS A 6 -13.70 -19.22 -4.95
N VAL A 7 -14.96 -18.83 -5.14
CA VAL A 7 -15.55 -17.71 -4.40
C VAL A 7 -15.59 -17.97 -2.90
N GLU A 8 -15.97 -19.17 -2.49
CA GLU A 8 -15.99 -19.54 -1.06
C GLU A 8 -14.60 -19.46 -0.43
N VAL A 9 -13.58 -19.90 -1.14
CA VAL A 9 -12.18 -19.78 -0.71
C VAL A 9 -11.78 -18.29 -0.62
N ALA A 10 -12.18 -17.48 -1.59
CA ALA A 10 -11.90 -16.05 -1.57
C ALA A 10 -12.57 -15.36 -0.37
N VAL A 11 -13.81 -15.70 -0.04
CA VAL A 11 -14.54 -15.22 1.15
C VAL A 11 -13.82 -15.65 2.43
N ALA A 12 -13.44 -16.93 2.53
CA ALA A 12 -12.74 -17.44 3.72
C ALA A 12 -11.38 -16.74 3.92
N LEU A 13 -10.59 -16.58 2.84
CA LEU A 13 -9.32 -15.87 2.87
C LEU A 13 -9.49 -14.39 3.20
N TRP A 14 -10.55 -13.74 2.71
CA TRP A 14 -10.85 -12.37 3.05
C TRP A 14 -11.15 -12.21 4.55
N TRP A 15 -11.99 -13.08 5.15
CA TRP A 15 -12.26 -13.06 6.58
C TRP A 15 -11.02 -13.30 7.42
N LEU A 16 -10.17 -14.24 7.03
CA LEU A 16 -8.88 -14.47 7.69
C LEU A 16 -8.01 -13.20 7.62
N GLY A 17 -7.97 -12.56 6.46
CA GLY A 17 -7.27 -11.29 6.25
C GLY A 17 -7.81 -10.17 7.12
N VAL A 18 -9.14 -10.03 7.24
CA VAL A 18 -9.80 -9.03 8.10
C VAL A 18 -9.36 -9.20 9.56
N ILE A 19 -9.47 -10.42 10.09
CA ILE A 19 -9.08 -10.73 11.47
C ILE A 19 -7.59 -10.44 11.67
N ALA A 20 -6.73 -10.90 10.77
CA ALA A 20 -5.30 -10.70 10.85
C ALA A 20 -4.91 -9.21 10.80
N HIS A 21 -5.52 -8.43 9.90
CA HIS A 21 -5.22 -7.00 9.76
C HIS A 21 -5.66 -6.19 10.98
N PHE A 22 -6.84 -6.43 11.53
CA PHE A 22 -7.26 -5.77 12.77
C PHE A 22 -6.37 -6.17 13.94
N ALA A 23 -6.12 -7.47 14.13
CA ALA A 23 -5.28 -7.96 15.21
C ALA A 23 -3.86 -7.37 15.13
N PHE A 24 -3.25 -7.38 13.94
CA PHE A 24 -1.92 -6.82 13.71
C PHE A 24 -1.90 -5.30 13.92
N SER A 25 -2.88 -4.57 13.37
CA SER A 25 -2.96 -3.13 13.51
C SER A 25 -3.11 -2.71 14.99
N PHE A 26 -4.04 -3.34 15.73
CA PHE A 26 -4.21 -3.05 17.14
C PHE A 26 -2.97 -3.43 17.96
N ALA A 27 -2.39 -4.61 17.73
CA ALA A 27 -1.20 -5.04 18.48
C ALA A 27 -0.03 -4.08 18.27
N VAL A 28 0.33 -3.81 17.00
CA VAL A 28 1.48 -2.95 16.67
C VAL A 28 1.28 -1.55 17.22
N LEU A 29 0.12 -0.93 16.96
CA LEU A 29 -0.12 0.45 17.37
C LEU A 29 -0.29 0.57 18.89
N PHE A 30 -0.90 -0.42 19.55
CA PHE A 30 -0.99 -0.45 21.00
C PHE A 30 0.40 -0.45 21.65
N PHE A 31 1.30 -1.31 21.17
CA PHE A 31 2.67 -1.34 21.68
C PHE A 31 3.44 -0.05 21.36
N MET A 32 3.25 0.52 20.16
CA MET A 32 3.86 1.80 19.78
C MET A 32 3.35 2.96 20.65
N PHE A 33 2.05 3.04 20.91
CA PHE A 33 1.46 4.14 21.71
C PHE A 33 1.74 4.01 23.20
N ARG A 34 1.91 2.80 23.71
CA ARG A 34 2.26 2.52 25.10
C ARG A 34 3.76 2.59 25.38
N GLY A 35 4.59 2.50 24.34
CA GLY A 35 6.05 2.45 24.46
C GLY A 35 6.66 3.79 24.86
N GLU A 36 7.96 3.76 25.17
CA GLU A 36 8.75 4.96 25.39
C GLU A 36 8.87 5.77 24.07
N HIS A 37 9.23 7.07 24.20
CA HIS A 37 9.31 7.97 23.06
C HIS A 37 10.20 7.43 21.94
N VAL A 38 9.63 7.35 20.74
CA VAL A 38 10.39 7.05 19.52
C VAL A 38 11.00 8.35 19.01
N ALA A 39 12.33 8.38 18.88
CA ALA A 39 12.99 9.54 18.30
C ALA A 39 12.56 9.72 16.83
N ALA A 40 12.38 10.98 16.40
CA ALA A 40 11.87 11.30 15.06
C ALA A 40 12.72 10.68 13.93
N GLU A 41 14.00 10.46 14.18
CA GLU A 41 14.93 9.79 13.25
C GLU A 41 14.59 8.31 12.98
N HIS A 42 13.87 7.65 13.89
CA HIS A 42 13.41 6.26 13.73
C HIS A 42 12.06 6.15 13.00
N VAL A 43 11.40 7.26 12.72
CA VAL A 43 10.17 7.26 11.93
C VAL A 43 10.48 6.90 10.47
N THR A 44 9.92 5.82 9.99
CA THR A 44 10.10 5.35 8.60
C THR A 44 8.76 5.06 7.95
N PRO A 45 8.67 5.06 6.61
CA PRO A 45 7.45 4.68 5.91
C PRO A 45 6.99 3.24 6.17
N ALA A 46 7.83 2.37 6.76
CA ALA A 46 7.41 1.04 7.19
C ALA A 46 6.28 1.10 8.25
N GLN A 47 6.17 2.20 8.99
CA GLN A 47 5.08 2.43 9.95
C GLN A 47 3.70 2.59 9.29
N PHE A 48 3.63 2.75 7.96
CA PHE A 48 2.36 2.71 7.23
C PHE A 48 1.77 1.29 7.15
N ILE A 49 2.53 0.23 7.37
CA ILE A 49 2.08 -1.15 7.13
C ILE A 49 0.79 -1.48 7.88
N PRO A 50 0.62 -1.17 9.18
CA PRO A 50 -0.64 -1.40 9.88
C PRO A 50 -1.83 -0.64 9.27
N ALA A 51 -1.64 0.62 8.87
CA ALA A 51 -2.66 1.43 8.21
C ALA A 51 -3.02 0.89 6.82
N VAL A 52 -2.00 0.47 6.05
CA VAL A 52 -2.17 -0.12 4.71
C VAL A 52 -2.95 -1.42 4.80
N GLY A 53 -2.67 -2.28 5.79
CA GLY A 53 -3.43 -3.51 6.01
C GLY A 53 -4.94 -3.26 6.16
N LEU A 54 -5.31 -2.21 6.89
CA LEU A 54 -6.72 -1.85 7.08
C LEU A 54 -7.38 -1.32 5.79
N VAL A 55 -6.70 -0.47 5.00
CA VAL A 55 -7.27 0.08 3.76
C VAL A 55 -7.29 -0.92 2.61
N VAL A 56 -6.53 -2.01 2.69
CA VAL A 56 -6.55 -3.10 1.69
C VAL A 56 -7.83 -3.93 1.77
N MET A 57 -8.46 -4.03 2.94
CA MET A 57 -9.66 -4.88 3.12
C MET A 57 -10.77 -4.60 2.10
N PRO A 58 -11.15 -3.33 1.80
CA PRO A 58 -12.19 -3.04 0.81
C PRO A 58 -11.80 -3.31 -0.64
N LEU A 59 -10.51 -3.53 -0.95
CA LEU A 59 -10.12 -3.91 -2.32
C LEU A 59 -10.74 -5.23 -2.75
N ALA A 60 -10.73 -6.22 -1.84
CA ALA A 60 -11.38 -7.51 -2.07
C ALA A 60 -12.80 -7.52 -1.49
N GLY A 61 -13.02 -6.91 -0.33
CA GLY A 61 -14.30 -6.88 0.37
C GLY A 61 -15.41 -6.20 -0.43
N GLY A 62 -15.09 -5.13 -1.17
CA GLY A 62 -16.07 -4.45 -2.04
C GLY A 62 -16.65 -5.37 -3.11
N PRO A 63 -15.84 -5.98 -3.99
CA PRO A 63 -16.33 -6.97 -4.96
C PRO A 63 -17.00 -8.20 -4.34
N LEU A 64 -16.55 -8.65 -3.16
CA LEU A 64 -17.14 -9.81 -2.47
C LEU A 64 -18.52 -9.53 -1.86
N LEU A 65 -18.92 -8.26 -1.72
CA LEU A 65 -20.27 -7.92 -1.21
C LEU A 65 -21.42 -8.52 -2.04
N ALA A 66 -21.18 -8.84 -3.30
CA ALA A 66 -22.14 -9.55 -4.14
C ALA A 66 -22.45 -10.99 -3.66
N GLN A 67 -21.65 -11.53 -2.75
CA GLN A 67 -21.82 -12.89 -2.19
C GLN A 67 -22.63 -12.88 -0.87
N PHE A 68 -23.00 -11.70 -0.38
CA PHE A 68 -23.68 -11.53 0.89
C PHE A 68 -25.01 -10.83 0.71
N GLU A 69 -26.01 -11.25 1.49
CA GLU A 69 -27.35 -10.66 1.51
C GLU A 69 -27.76 -10.26 2.91
N GLY A 70 -28.77 -9.40 3.01
CA GLY A 70 -29.37 -8.97 4.28
C GLY A 70 -28.34 -8.44 5.28
N ALA A 71 -28.44 -8.86 6.53
CA ALA A 71 -27.58 -8.43 7.60
C ALA A 71 -26.11 -8.78 7.41
N ALA A 72 -25.81 -9.90 6.76
CA ALA A 72 -24.41 -10.29 6.48
C ALA A 72 -23.74 -9.28 5.54
N ARG A 73 -24.43 -8.84 4.49
CA ARG A 73 -23.92 -7.80 3.58
C ARG A 73 -23.67 -6.47 4.30
N GLU A 74 -24.58 -6.08 5.18
CA GLU A 74 -24.43 -4.86 5.99
C GLU A 74 -23.18 -4.93 6.90
N TRP A 75 -22.95 -6.04 7.60
CA TRP A 75 -21.76 -6.23 8.44
C TRP A 75 -20.47 -6.22 7.64
N VAL A 76 -20.42 -6.88 6.48
CA VAL A 76 -19.25 -6.87 5.61
C VAL A 76 -18.94 -5.46 5.14
N LEU A 77 -19.96 -4.69 4.73
CA LEU A 77 -19.79 -3.29 4.33
C LEU A 77 -19.30 -2.43 5.50
N THR A 78 -19.89 -2.60 6.69
CA THR A 78 -19.51 -1.87 7.90
C THR A 78 -18.03 -2.12 8.24
N ILE A 79 -17.57 -3.36 8.21
CA ILE A 79 -16.18 -3.74 8.46
C ILE A 79 -15.25 -3.08 7.45
N ASN A 80 -15.62 -3.07 6.17
CA ASN A 80 -14.85 -2.38 5.12
C ASN A 80 -14.76 -0.86 5.38
N ILE A 81 -15.85 -0.23 5.80
CA ILE A 81 -15.88 1.20 6.16
C ILE A 81 -14.98 1.48 7.37
N ILE A 82 -15.03 0.65 8.42
CA ILE A 82 -14.18 0.81 9.60
C ILE A 82 -12.70 0.72 9.20
N GLY A 83 -12.32 -0.30 8.42
CA GLY A 83 -10.94 -0.47 7.97
C GLY A 83 -10.46 0.69 7.10
N LEU A 84 -11.28 1.10 6.13
CA LEU A 84 -10.99 2.25 5.27
C LEU A 84 -10.81 3.54 6.09
N GLY A 85 -11.73 3.83 6.99
CA GLY A 85 -11.70 5.05 7.81
C GLY A 85 -10.48 5.08 8.73
N ALA A 86 -10.28 4.01 9.53
CA ALA A 86 -9.16 3.92 10.45
C ALA A 86 -7.81 3.99 9.72
N GLY A 87 -7.63 3.19 8.67
CA GLY A 87 -6.38 3.15 7.93
C GLY A 87 -6.07 4.46 7.19
N SER A 88 -7.09 5.12 6.62
CA SER A 88 -6.91 6.40 5.94
C SER A 88 -6.51 7.52 6.90
N MET A 89 -7.15 7.61 8.07
CA MET A 89 -6.82 8.63 9.07
C MET A 89 -5.42 8.41 9.67
N MET A 90 -5.04 7.16 9.93
CA MET A 90 -3.68 6.81 10.36
C MET A 90 -2.65 7.17 9.30
N TYR A 91 -2.95 6.88 8.02
CA TYR A 91 -2.04 7.25 6.93
C TYR A 91 -1.82 8.77 6.87
N LEU A 92 -2.88 9.57 6.97
CA LEU A 92 -2.76 11.03 6.93
C LEU A 92 -1.88 11.58 8.07
N GLY A 93 -2.05 11.06 9.29
CA GLY A 93 -1.20 11.43 10.42
C GLY A 93 0.26 11.03 10.22
N LEU A 94 0.50 9.80 9.80
CA LEU A 94 1.85 9.28 9.55
C LEU A 94 2.51 9.93 8.31
N LEU A 95 1.74 10.33 7.30
CA LEU A 95 2.25 11.08 6.15
C LEU A 95 2.91 12.37 6.61
N GLY A 96 2.20 13.17 7.43
CA GLY A 96 2.76 14.40 8.00
C GLY A 96 4.04 14.14 8.78
N LEU A 97 4.06 13.11 9.63
CA LEU A 97 5.21 12.74 10.44
C LEU A 97 6.42 12.29 9.59
N THR A 98 6.19 11.48 8.56
CA THR A 98 7.27 11.02 7.67
C THR A 98 7.81 12.12 6.77
N LEU A 99 6.97 13.07 6.32
CA LEU A 99 7.41 14.27 5.60
C LEU A 99 8.21 15.20 6.52
N TYR A 100 7.72 15.48 7.74
CA TYR A 100 8.45 16.23 8.76
C TYR A 100 9.86 15.69 8.96
N ARG A 101 9.98 14.36 9.14
CA ARG A 101 11.27 13.72 9.27
C ARG A 101 12.17 13.94 8.04
N LYS A 102 11.62 13.82 6.83
CA LYS A 102 12.40 14.01 5.58
C LYS A 102 12.92 15.42 5.40
N TYR A 103 12.22 16.43 5.90
CA TYR A 103 12.67 17.82 5.86
C TYR A 103 13.73 18.14 6.91
N LEU A 104 13.64 17.56 8.10
CA LEU A 104 14.43 17.99 9.25
C LEU A 104 15.55 17.01 9.65
N HIS A 105 15.51 15.79 9.18
CA HIS A 105 16.49 14.76 9.53
C HIS A 105 17.11 14.11 8.29
N LYS A 106 18.30 13.52 8.48
CA LYS A 106 18.99 12.78 7.42
C LYS A 106 18.10 11.64 6.87
N PRO A 107 18.15 11.39 5.55
CA PRO A 107 17.37 10.32 4.94
C PRO A 107 17.74 8.96 5.55
N ALA A 108 16.79 8.03 5.58
CA ALA A 108 17.06 6.65 5.90
C ALA A 108 18.03 6.07 4.85
N GLN A 109 19.07 5.40 5.30
CA GLN A 109 20.15 4.88 4.46
C GLN A 109 20.25 3.35 4.56
N GLY A 110 21.04 2.76 3.69
CA GLY A 110 21.33 1.34 3.71
C GLY A 110 20.09 0.50 3.41
N ILE A 111 19.85 -0.50 4.23
CA ILE A 111 18.77 -1.47 4.09
C ILE A 111 17.35 -0.84 4.19
N LEU A 112 17.24 0.37 4.74
CA LEU A 112 15.96 1.08 4.87
C LEU A 112 15.62 1.95 3.66
N THR A 113 16.54 2.17 2.72
CA THR A 113 16.31 2.98 1.52
C THR A 113 15.05 2.56 0.74
N PRO A 114 14.76 1.26 0.53
CA PRO A 114 13.57 0.84 -0.19
C PRO A 114 12.24 1.24 0.48
N THR A 115 12.24 1.54 1.78
CA THR A 115 11.02 1.91 2.49
C THR A 115 10.39 3.21 1.97
N VAL A 116 11.14 4.06 1.26
CA VAL A 116 10.61 5.28 0.66
C VAL A 116 9.46 5.00 -0.33
N TRP A 117 9.45 3.83 -0.96
CA TRP A 117 8.41 3.42 -1.91
C TRP A 117 7.10 3.06 -1.23
N ILE A 118 7.11 2.74 0.07
CA ILE A 118 5.91 2.32 0.81
C ILE A 118 4.83 3.42 0.81
N HIS A 119 5.19 4.68 0.64
CA HIS A 119 4.22 5.77 0.46
C HIS A 119 3.23 5.52 -0.70
N LEU A 120 3.66 4.87 -1.79
CA LEU A 120 2.78 4.56 -2.92
C LEU A 120 1.69 3.55 -2.57
N ALA A 121 1.88 2.75 -1.51
CA ALA A 121 0.89 1.75 -1.11
C ALA A 121 -0.43 2.40 -0.66
N PRO A 122 -0.48 3.25 0.37
CA PRO A 122 -1.72 3.89 0.77
C PRO A 122 -2.23 4.88 -0.29
N ILE A 123 -1.34 5.53 -1.04
CA ILE A 123 -1.72 6.42 -2.16
C ILE A 123 -2.56 5.65 -3.17
N GLY A 124 -2.12 4.46 -3.58
CA GLY A 124 -2.84 3.65 -4.56
C GLY A 124 -4.04 2.90 -3.99
N VAL A 125 -3.96 2.44 -2.73
CA VAL A 125 -5.01 1.59 -2.13
C VAL A 125 -6.21 2.42 -1.64
N ILE A 126 -5.99 3.53 -0.93
CA ILE A 126 -7.06 4.31 -0.30
C ILE A 126 -8.14 4.72 -1.33
N PRO A 127 -7.78 5.34 -2.47
CA PRO A 127 -8.81 5.84 -3.38
C PRO A 127 -9.56 4.71 -4.10
N VAL A 128 -8.89 3.59 -4.42
CA VAL A 128 -9.57 2.44 -5.02
C VAL A 128 -10.52 1.79 -4.01
N SER A 129 -10.11 1.65 -2.76
CA SER A 129 -10.94 1.13 -1.68
C SER A 129 -12.13 2.05 -1.38
N LEU A 130 -11.91 3.36 -1.37
CA LEU A 130 -12.98 4.35 -1.21
C LEU A 130 -14.01 4.26 -2.33
N LEU A 131 -13.55 4.16 -3.58
CA LEU A 131 -14.44 3.99 -4.73
C LEU A 131 -15.22 2.68 -4.65
N ASN A 132 -14.57 1.57 -4.29
CA ASN A 132 -15.23 0.28 -4.11
C ASN A 132 -16.34 0.34 -3.04
N VAL A 133 -16.12 1.05 -1.93
CA VAL A 133 -17.13 1.25 -0.89
C VAL A 133 -18.25 2.18 -1.39
N ALA A 134 -17.89 3.29 -2.05
CA ALA A 134 -18.85 4.26 -2.57
C ALA A 134 -19.79 3.66 -3.61
N GLU A 135 -19.32 2.74 -4.45
CA GLU A 135 -20.12 2.01 -5.45
C GLU A 135 -21.15 1.05 -4.81
N GLN A 136 -21.04 0.73 -3.51
CA GLN A 136 -21.99 -0.11 -2.79
C GLN A 136 -23.08 0.67 -2.06
N LEU A 137 -22.97 1.99 -2.04
CA LEU A 137 -23.88 2.90 -1.34
C LEU A 137 -24.73 3.69 -2.34
N PRO A 138 -25.98 4.04 -2.00
CA PRO A 138 -26.89 4.76 -2.91
C PRO A 138 -26.59 6.27 -2.99
N PHE A 139 -25.34 6.68 -2.76
CA PHE A 139 -24.95 8.09 -2.70
C PHE A 139 -24.04 8.46 -3.88
N GLN A 140 -24.62 9.03 -4.94
CA GLN A 140 -23.87 9.47 -6.13
C GLN A 140 -22.77 10.49 -5.76
N ALA A 141 -23.06 11.44 -4.88
CA ALA A 141 -22.09 12.42 -4.41
C ALA A 141 -20.84 11.78 -3.74
N LEU A 142 -21.03 10.66 -3.04
CA LEU A 142 -19.89 9.93 -2.43
C LEU A 142 -18.99 9.29 -3.50
N ARG A 143 -19.59 8.78 -4.58
CA ARG A 143 -18.84 8.24 -5.71
C ARG A 143 -18.03 9.32 -6.43
N GLU A 144 -18.62 10.49 -6.64
CA GLU A 144 -17.94 11.65 -7.25
C GLU A 144 -16.81 12.15 -6.35
N LEU A 145 -17.02 12.23 -5.04
CA LEU A 145 -15.98 12.53 -4.07
C LEU A 145 -14.84 11.50 -4.11
N ALA A 146 -15.15 10.20 -4.18
CA ALA A 146 -14.15 9.15 -4.27
C ALA A 146 -13.26 9.29 -5.53
N ILE A 147 -13.86 9.68 -6.66
CA ILE A 147 -13.11 9.97 -7.90
C ILE A 147 -12.23 11.21 -7.71
N GLY A 148 -12.72 12.26 -7.05
CA GLY A 148 -11.93 13.45 -6.73
C GLY A 148 -10.73 13.14 -5.84
N VAL A 149 -10.93 12.32 -4.80
CA VAL A 149 -9.85 11.83 -3.93
C VAL A 149 -8.84 10.99 -4.73
N MET A 150 -9.32 10.13 -5.64
CA MET A 150 -8.47 9.32 -6.52
C MET A 150 -7.59 10.20 -7.41
N LEU A 151 -8.13 11.24 -8.02
CA LEU A 151 -7.36 12.19 -8.84
C LEU A 151 -6.27 12.89 -8.03
N LEU A 152 -6.61 13.36 -6.82
CA LEU A 152 -5.67 14.05 -5.93
C LEU A 152 -4.52 13.13 -5.50
N LEU A 153 -4.85 11.93 -5.02
CA LEU A 153 -3.85 10.98 -4.55
C LEU A 153 -3.02 10.41 -5.70
N TRP A 154 -3.62 10.16 -6.86
CA TRP A 154 -2.89 9.75 -8.07
C TRP A 154 -1.87 10.79 -8.51
N GLY A 155 -2.25 12.08 -8.54
CA GLY A 155 -1.31 13.16 -8.85
C GLY A 155 -0.13 13.20 -7.88
N PHE A 156 -0.40 13.08 -6.58
CA PHE A 156 0.64 12.95 -5.57
C PHE A 156 1.47 11.67 -5.75
N GLY A 157 0.85 10.57 -6.16
CA GLY A 157 1.51 9.30 -6.45
C GLY A 157 2.48 9.38 -7.63
N VAL A 158 2.12 10.07 -8.72
CA VAL A 158 3.03 10.35 -9.85
C VAL A 158 4.26 11.13 -9.36
N TRP A 159 4.04 12.21 -8.60
CA TRP A 159 5.13 13.01 -8.03
C TRP A 159 6.01 12.15 -7.11
N TRP A 160 5.40 11.34 -6.24
CA TRP A 160 6.13 10.47 -5.31
C TRP A 160 6.91 9.37 -6.02
N LEU A 161 6.36 8.80 -7.10
CA LEU A 161 7.05 7.80 -7.93
C LEU A 161 8.38 8.35 -8.48
N VAL A 162 8.35 9.58 -8.98
CA VAL A 162 9.56 10.27 -9.45
C VAL A 162 10.51 10.54 -8.29
N MET A 163 10.02 11.06 -7.18
CA MET A 163 10.84 11.36 -6.01
C MET A 163 11.49 10.10 -5.40
N ALA A 164 10.74 9.01 -5.26
CA ALA A 164 11.26 7.74 -4.77
C ALA A 164 12.33 7.17 -5.71
N SER A 165 12.14 7.32 -7.02
CA SER A 165 13.13 6.93 -8.03
C SER A 165 14.42 7.73 -7.88
N LEU A 166 14.34 9.05 -7.77
CA LEU A 166 15.50 9.94 -7.59
C LEU A 166 16.26 9.62 -6.29
N LEU A 167 15.55 9.42 -5.19
CA LEU A 167 16.16 9.06 -3.91
C LEU A 167 16.87 7.69 -3.96
N THR A 168 16.26 6.72 -4.66
CA THR A 168 16.84 5.39 -4.83
C THR A 168 18.08 5.44 -5.72
N LEU A 169 18.06 6.19 -6.81
CA LEU A 169 19.20 6.40 -7.70
C LEU A 169 20.36 7.11 -6.98
N SER A 170 20.05 8.14 -6.18
CA SER A 170 21.03 8.85 -5.35
C SER A 170 21.70 7.91 -4.34
N ALA A 171 20.90 7.11 -3.61
CA ALA A 171 21.42 6.14 -2.67
C ALA A 171 22.29 5.06 -3.34
N ARG A 172 21.89 4.61 -4.55
CA ARG A 172 22.67 3.69 -5.35
C ARG A 172 24.03 4.29 -5.77
N ALA A 173 24.02 5.52 -6.26
CA ALA A 173 25.22 6.24 -6.67
C ALA A 173 26.19 6.44 -5.50
N ALA A 174 25.68 6.62 -4.28
CA ALA A 174 26.45 6.73 -3.05
C ALA A 174 26.90 5.36 -2.46
N GLY A 175 26.58 4.23 -3.10
CA GLY A 175 26.89 2.90 -2.56
C GLY A 175 26.03 2.50 -1.35
N GLN A 176 24.96 3.23 -1.06
CA GLN A 176 24.10 3.08 0.12
C GLN A 176 22.81 2.31 -0.16
N LEU A 177 22.82 1.39 -1.13
CA LEU A 177 21.69 0.55 -1.47
C LEU A 177 22.09 -0.94 -1.49
N PRO A 178 22.50 -1.51 -0.35
CA PRO A 178 22.78 -2.94 -0.27
C PRO A 178 21.51 -3.74 -0.50
N PHE A 179 21.66 -4.98 -1.02
CA PHE A 179 20.52 -5.87 -1.13
C PHE A 179 20.13 -6.40 0.26
N ALA A 180 18.85 -6.30 0.58
CA ALA A 180 18.22 -6.88 1.76
C ALA A 180 16.78 -7.27 1.45
N LEU A 181 16.12 -8.02 2.32
CA LEU A 181 14.70 -8.38 2.14
C LEU A 181 13.76 -7.15 2.08
N SER A 182 14.21 -6.00 2.58
CA SER A 182 13.50 -4.73 2.42
C SER A 182 13.27 -4.30 0.96
N TRP A 183 14.00 -4.90 -0.01
CA TRP A 183 13.75 -4.66 -1.44
C TRP A 183 12.36 -5.12 -1.89
N TRP A 184 11.72 -6.07 -1.17
CA TRP A 184 10.31 -6.40 -1.40
C TRP A 184 9.37 -5.21 -1.17
N GLY A 185 9.83 -4.18 -0.44
CA GLY A 185 9.14 -2.90 -0.29
C GLY A 185 8.98 -2.09 -1.58
N PHE A 186 9.68 -2.43 -2.67
CA PHE A 186 9.42 -1.85 -4.01
C PHE A 186 8.14 -2.41 -4.63
N THR A 187 7.78 -3.65 -4.38
CA THR A 187 6.81 -4.39 -5.21
C THR A 187 5.36 -4.02 -4.92
N PHE A 188 4.85 -4.30 -3.74
CA PHE A 188 3.46 -4.02 -3.39
C PHE A 188 3.08 -2.54 -3.59
N PRO A 189 3.87 -1.54 -3.18
CA PRO A 189 3.52 -0.13 -3.35
C PRO A 189 3.38 0.29 -4.81
N ILE A 190 4.31 -0.14 -5.67
CA ILE A 190 4.20 0.14 -7.12
C ILE A 190 2.96 -0.56 -7.69
N GLY A 191 2.69 -1.81 -7.28
CA GLY A 191 1.50 -2.55 -7.69
C GLY A 191 0.19 -1.86 -7.31
N ALA A 192 0.13 -1.27 -6.11
CA ALA A 192 -1.01 -0.48 -5.67
C ALA A 192 -1.23 0.76 -6.56
N PHE A 193 -0.16 1.49 -6.88
CA PHE A 193 -0.22 2.64 -7.78
C PHE A 193 -0.60 2.25 -9.22
N VAL A 194 -0.15 1.09 -9.70
CA VAL A 194 -0.58 0.52 -10.99
C VAL A 194 -2.09 0.26 -10.98
N ALA A 195 -2.60 -0.40 -9.94
CA ALA A 195 -4.02 -0.70 -9.81
C ALA A 195 -4.88 0.58 -9.80
N GLU A 196 -4.46 1.60 -9.07
CA GLU A 196 -5.09 2.92 -9.07
C GLU A 196 -5.08 3.56 -10.45
N SER A 197 -3.93 3.62 -11.12
CA SER A 197 -3.78 4.22 -12.45
C SER A 197 -4.68 3.57 -13.49
N LEU A 198 -4.76 2.23 -13.48
CA LEU A 198 -5.62 1.48 -14.39
C LEU A 198 -7.11 1.65 -14.04
N ARG A 199 -7.46 1.74 -12.76
CA ARG A 199 -8.84 2.00 -12.33
C ARG A 199 -9.27 3.41 -12.73
N LEU A 200 -8.41 4.40 -12.53
CA LEU A 200 -8.64 5.79 -12.91
C LEU A 200 -8.80 5.94 -14.44
N SER A 201 -7.96 5.26 -15.22
CA SER A 201 -8.09 5.22 -16.68
C SER A 201 -9.46 4.70 -17.12
N LYS A 202 -9.97 3.64 -16.48
CA LYS A 202 -11.31 3.11 -16.78
C LYS A 202 -12.42 4.07 -16.41
N VAL A 203 -12.29 4.81 -15.30
CA VAL A 203 -13.29 5.75 -14.81
C VAL A 203 -13.38 7.00 -15.70
N LEU A 204 -12.21 7.52 -16.14
CA LEU A 204 -12.13 8.77 -16.89
C LEU A 204 -12.05 8.58 -18.42
N GLY A 205 -11.70 7.37 -18.88
CA GLY A 205 -11.41 7.14 -20.30
C GLY A 205 -10.10 7.76 -20.78
N TRP A 206 -9.17 8.10 -19.87
CA TRP A 206 -7.92 8.79 -20.22
C TRP A 206 -6.78 7.83 -20.56
N ASN A 207 -6.22 7.98 -21.77
CA ASN A 207 -5.05 7.21 -22.21
C ASN A 207 -3.76 7.57 -21.46
N SER A 208 -3.64 8.80 -20.95
CA SER A 208 -2.47 9.24 -20.18
C SER A 208 -2.33 8.50 -18.86
N THR A 209 -3.42 8.31 -18.12
CA THR A 209 -3.41 7.54 -16.87
C THR A 209 -3.12 6.07 -17.12
N PHE A 210 -3.63 5.51 -18.24
CA PHE A 210 -3.29 4.17 -18.68
C PHE A 210 -1.80 4.02 -19.00
N ALA A 211 -1.23 4.93 -19.78
CA ALA A 211 0.18 4.90 -20.16
C ALA A 211 1.11 4.98 -18.93
N ILE A 212 0.79 5.85 -17.96
CA ILE A 212 1.53 5.94 -16.70
C ILE A 212 1.39 4.65 -15.89
N GLY A 213 0.19 4.06 -15.84
CA GLY A 213 -0.03 2.77 -15.20
C GLY A 213 0.80 1.64 -15.82
N VAL A 214 0.89 1.59 -17.15
CA VAL A 214 1.72 0.61 -17.88
C VAL A 214 3.22 0.84 -17.60
N ALA A 215 3.68 2.09 -17.61
CA ALA A 215 5.08 2.41 -17.28
C ALA A 215 5.43 1.97 -15.84
N ALA A 216 4.54 2.25 -14.88
CA ALA A 216 4.70 1.79 -13.50
C ALA A 216 4.66 0.25 -13.39
N TRP A 217 3.83 -0.42 -14.20
CA TRP A 217 3.79 -1.89 -14.25
C TRP A 217 5.10 -2.49 -14.77
N LEU A 218 5.70 -1.90 -15.81
CA LEU A 218 7.02 -2.33 -16.31
C LEU A 218 8.09 -2.15 -15.23
N LEU A 219 8.05 -1.05 -14.49
CA LEU A 219 8.94 -0.79 -13.36
C LEU A 219 8.72 -1.82 -12.23
N LEU A 220 7.47 -2.18 -11.94
CA LEU A 220 7.13 -3.25 -10.99
C LEU A 220 7.74 -4.59 -11.42
N CYS A 221 7.56 -4.98 -12.68
CA CYS A 221 8.13 -6.21 -13.22
C CYS A 221 9.66 -6.24 -13.07
N PHE A 222 10.33 -5.13 -13.37
CA PHE A 222 11.78 -5.01 -13.19
C PHE A 222 12.20 -5.22 -11.74
N PHE A 223 11.61 -4.49 -10.77
CA PHE A 223 11.97 -4.64 -9.37
C PHE A 223 11.61 -6.02 -8.83
N TRP A 224 10.47 -6.57 -9.24
CA TRP A 224 10.04 -7.91 -8.82
C TRP A 224 11.03 -8.99 -9.28
N LEU A 225 11.42 -8.97 -10.55
CA LEU A 225 12.37 -9.94 -11.10
C LEU A 225 13.76 -9.83 -10.43
N VAL A 226 14.27 -8.60 -10.26
CA VAL A 226 15.56 -8.39 -9.61
C VAL A 226 15.53 -8.85 -8.15
N THR A 227 14.47 -8.51 -7.42
CA THR A 227 14.32 -8.89 -6.00
C THR A 227 14.15 -10.39 -5.86
N LEU A 228 13.32 -11.03 -6.71
CA LEU A 228 13.12 -12.47 -6.70
C LEU A 228 14.44 -13.22 -6.95
N PHE A 229 15.17 -12.83 -8.01
CA PHE A 229 16.43 -13.47 -8.36
C PHE A 229 17.48 -13.35 -7.23
N ARG A 230 17.61 -12.15 -6.67
CA ARG A 230 18.55 -11.92 -5.55
C ARG A 230 18.14 -12.67 -4.29
N THR A 231 16.83 -12.72 -3.99
CA THR A 231 16.31 -13.49 -2.84
C THR A 231 16.58 -14.98 -3.03
N ALA A 232 16.25 -15.54 -4.20
CA ALA A 232 16.48 -16.96 -4.50
C ALA A 232 17.97 -17.33 -4.39
N ARG A 233 18.85 -16.48 -4.94
CA ARG A 233 20.30 -16.67 -4.82
C ARG A 233 20.78 -16.58 -3.35
N GLY A 234 20.25 -15.62 -2.59
CA GLY A 234 20.58 -15.43 -1.18
C GLY A 234 20.14 -16.62 -0.31
N VAL A 235 18.97 -17.20 -0.59
CA VAL A 235 18.47 -18.42 0.06
C VAL A 235 19.37 -19.60 -0.29
N ALA A 236 19.66 -19.80 -1.58
CA ALA A 236 20.49 -20.92 -2.04
C ALA A 236 21.93 -20.90 -1.47
N SER A 237 22.49 -19.71 -1.24
CA SER A 237 23.84 -19.55 -0.64
C SER A 237 23.83 -19.47 0.88
N GLY A 238 22.66 -19.41 1.54
CA GLY A 238 22.53 -19.18 2.98
C GLY A 238 22.88 -17.75 3.44
N ALA A 239 23.32 -16.86 2.53
CA ALA A 239 23.77 -15.52 2.86
C ALA A 239 22.67 -14.62 3.45
N ILE A 240 21.40 -14.87 3.09
CA ILE A 240 20.26 -14.09 3.57
C ILE A 240 19.96 -14.32 5.07
N PHE A 241 20.46 -15.41 5.65
CA PHE A 241 20.25 -15.78 7.05
C PHE A 241 21.40 -15.32 7.96
N GLN A 242 22.45 -14.71 7.39
CA GLN A 242 23.55 -14.18 8.17
C GLN A 242 23.24 -12.78 8.68
N PRO A 243 23.67 -12.41 9.90
CA PRO A 243 23.53 -11.04 10.39
C PRO A 243 24.24 -10.08 9.41
N HIS A 244 23.58 -8.99 9.07
CA HIS A 244 24.26 -7.91 8.34
C HIS A 244 25.31 -7.27 9.23
N PRO A 245 26.55 -7.07 8.75
CA PRO A 245 27.60 -6.38 9.50
C PRO A 245 27.22 -4.94 9.82
#